data_f7e03ba07dbfe71e4a333be2db852651
#
_entry.id   f7e03ba07dbfe71e4a333be2db852651
#
_cell.length_a   1.000
_cell.length_b   1.000
_cell.length_c   1.000
_cell.angle_alpha   90.00
_cell.angle_beta   90.00
_cell.angle_gamma   90.00
#
_symmetry.space_group_name_H-M   'P 1'
#
loop_
_entity.id
_entity.type
_entity.pdbx_description
1 polymer ?
#
loop_
_entity_poly.entity_id
_entity_poly.type
_entity_poly.pdbx_seq_one_letter_code
_entity_poly.pdbx_strand_id
1 'polypeptide(L)'
;MSPFVPGSSLRIEGSAGGPLAGLTFAAKDLFDVAGHPTGGGNPDWARQNPVPTRHAWAVQTLLDAGCTLIGKTITDEVSLGILGENAFEGTPLNPAAPGHVPGGSSSGSASAVAQGLCDTALGTDTGGSVRVPASFCGLFGIRPTHGRLHLTGMLPQAPSSDTTGWFARDAATFARVSSVLLGEPIPEARPAKLIVATDAFGFAEAETAAALAPALERLKRLIPDWREEVMAPQGLSVWGRAQRTLQPVEAWETFRTWVERDNPRFAFSVARGLLLGAAVPEVERGWAALMRQEARGRLRHLLPPGTVLAMPTTPFPAPKIGLPLPMLNPIRDAILCLCAHGGLAGHPQVSIPGARAEGRPVGLSLLAARGADTLLVRAALAVEAA
;
A
#
# COMPACT_ATOMS: atom_id res chain seq x y z
N MET A 1 -15.31 6.44 -12.60
CA MET A 1 -15.64 7.47 -11.61
C MET A 1 -14.40 8.29 -11.31
N SER A 2 -14.55 9.57 -10.87
CA SER A 2 -13.42 10.42 -10.47
C SER A 2 -12.64 9.79 -9.30
N PRO A 3 -11.31 9.94 -9.24
CA PRO A 3 -10.52 9.46 -8.10
C PRO A 3 -10.53 10.42 -6.91
N PHE A 4 -11.02 11.65 -7.08
CA PHE A 4 -11.06 12.66 -6.03
C PHE A 4 -12.35 12.59 -5.22
N VAL A 5 -12.24 12.94 -3.94
CA VAL A 5 -13.38 13.02 -3.01
C VAL A 5 -14.43 13.96 -3.59
N PRO A 6 -15.71 13.54 -3.67
CA PRO A 6 -16.76 14.34 -4.25
C PRO A 6 -16.90 15.71 -3.59
N GLY A 7 -17.00 16.78 -4.40
CA GLY A 7 -17.15 18.16 -3.92
C GLY A 7 -15.88 18.81 -3.36
N SER A 8 -14.75 18.10 -3.30
CA SER A 8 -13.50 18.72 -2.91
C SER A 8 -12.83 19.37 -4.13
N SER A 9 -12.78 20.69 -4.14
CA SER A 9 -11.90 21.46 -5.04
C SER A 9 -10.76 22.00 -4.20
N LEU A 10 -9.57 21.48 -4.40
CA LEU A 10 -8.39 21.78 -3.60
C LEU A 10 -7.17 21.91 -4.50
N ARG A 11 -6.48 23.05 -4.37
CA ARG A 11 -5.17 23.25 -4.95
C ARG A 11 -4.32 24.09 -3.99
N ILE A 12 -3.17 23.58 -3.60
CA ILE A 12 -2.19 24.28 -2.75
C ILE A 12 -0.86 24.20 -3.45
N GLU A 13 -0.33 25.37 -3.83
CA GLU A 13 0.98 25.46 -4.47
C GLU A 13 2.09 25.06 -3.49
N GLY A 14 3.07 24.31 -3.98
CA GLY A 14 4.28 24.03 -3.21
C GLY A 14 5.20 25.23 -3.14
N SER A 15 6.21 25.15 -2.28
CA SER A 15 7.24 26.16 -2.13
C SER A 15 7.92 26.45 -3.47
N ALA A 16 8.29 27.71 -3.70
CA ALA A 16 8.99 28.10 -4.91
C ALA A 16 10.36 27.41 -4.99
N GLY A 17 10.60 26.67 -6.07
CA GLY A 17 11.80 25.85 -6.22
C GLY A 17 11.71 24.52 -5.47
N GLY A 18 12.85 23.86 -5.31
CA GLY A 18 12.91 22.55 -4.64
C GLY A 18 12.97 21.37 -5.58
N PRO A 19 13.29 20.16 -5.05
CA PRO A 19 13.56 18.98 -5.87
C PRO A 19 12.32 18.44 -6.59
N LEU A 20 11.10 18.80 -6.17
CA LEU A 20 9.85 18.38 -6.77
C LEU A 20 9.08 19.53 -7.45
N ALA A 21 9.73 20.69 -7.65
CA ALA A 21 9.11 21.82 -8.34
C ALA A 21 8.60 21.41 -9.73
N GLY A 22 7.38 21.85 -10.05
CA GLY A 22 6.68 21.50 -11.30
C GLY A 22 5.94 20.16 -11.28
N LEU A 23 6.09 19.33 -10.22
CA LEU A 23 5.28 18.13 -10.05
C LEU A 23 4.01 18.43 -9.24
N THR A 24 3.01 17.60 -9.48
CA THR A 24 1.73 17.60 -8.78
C THR A 24 1.53 16.34 -7.96
N PHE A 25 0.85 16.45 -6.82
CA PHE A 25 0.45 15.29 -6.04
C PHE A 25 -0.99 15.36 -5.55
N ALA A 26 -1.54 14.17 -5.26
CA ALA A 26 -2.81 14.02 -4.57
C ALA A 26 -2.57 13.32 -3.23
N ALA A 27 -3.46 13.55 -2.25
CA ALA A 27 -3.35 12.96 -0.93
C ALA A 27 -4.59 12.11 -0.61
N LYS A 28 -4.38 10.86 -0.23
CA LYS A 28 -5.45 9.99 0.28
C LYS A 28 -6.23 10.69 1.39
N ASP A 29 -7.55 10.55 1.41
CA ASP A 29 -8.41 11.23 2.39
C ASP A 29 -8.30 10.67 3.82
N LEU A 30 -7.10 10.24 4.17
CA LEU A 30 -6.63 9.95 5.54
C LEU A 30 -5.58 10.97 6.00
N PHE A 31 -5.04 11.78 5.09
CA PHE A 31 -4.06 12.80 5.44
C PHE A 31 -4.74 14.13 5.69
N ASP A 32 -4.38 14.76 6.79
CA ASP A 32 -4.82 16.09 7.13
C ASP A 32 -4.27 17.12 6.14
N VAL A 33 -5.16 17.96 5.65
CA VAL A 33 -4.84 19.16 4.88
C VAL A 33 -5.46 20.33 5.60
N ALA A 34 -4.66 21.30 6.04
CA ALA A 34 -5.12 22.44 6.80
C ALA A 34 -6.29 23.17 6.09
N GLY A 35 -7.35 23.41 6.82
CA GLY A 35 -8.57 24.06 6.30
C GLY A 35 -9.51 23.15 5.52
N HIS A 36 -9.19 21.85 5.37
CA HIS A 36 -10.02 20.88 4.63
C HIS A 36 -10.35 19.66 5.49
N PRO A 37 -11.59 19.16 5.51
CA PRO A 37 -11.94 17.97 6.28
C PRO A 37 -11.12 16.76 5.89
N THR A 38 -10.85 15.88 6.87
CA THR A 38 -10.33 14.53 6.64
C THR A 38 -11.48 13.55 6.81
N GLY A 39 -11.97 13.02 5.67
CA GLY A 39 -13.21 12.24 5.64
C GLY A 39 -13.03 10.76 5.92
N GLY A 40 -11.87 10.21 5.68
CA GLY A 40 -11.63 8.78 5.87
C GLY A 40 -12.54 7.87 5.04
N GLY A 41 -13.14 8.39 3.97
CA GLY A 41 -14.10 7.65 3.14
C GLY A 41 -15.43 7.35 3.85
N ASN A 42 -15.75 8.05 4.96
CA ASN A 42 -17.00 7.91 5.70
C ASN A 42 -17.60 9.31 6.01
N PRO A 43 -18.83 9.62 5.57
CA PRO A 43 -19.41 10.94 5.73
C PRO A 43 -19.70 11.32 7.19
N ASP A 44 -19.90 10.34 8.07
CA ASP A 44 -20.13 10.60 9.48
C ASP A 44 -18.83 10.96 10.19
N TRP A 45 -17.69 10.31 9.81
CA TRP A 45 -16.37 10.71 10.27
C TRP A 45 -16.07 12.16 9.91
N ALA A 46 -16.22 12.52 8.63
CA ALA A 46 -15.98 13.89 8.14
C ALA A 46 -16.77 14.95 8.90
N ARG A 47 -18.04 14.65 9.25
CA ARG A 47 -18.94 15.58 9.94
C ARG A 47 -18.66 15.70 11.43
N GLN A 48 -18.18 14.63 12.06
CA GLN A 48 -18.05 14.52 13.52
C GLN A 48 -16.64 14.85 14.02
N ASN A 49 -15.68 15.00 13.12
CA ASN A 49 -14.30 15.34 13.48
C ASN A 49 -13.95 16.78 13.04
N PRO A 50 -13.09 17.48 13.79
CA PRO A 50 -12.73 18.87 13.48
C PRO A 50 -11.93 18.96 12.18
N VAL A 51 -12.10 20.07 11.47
CA VAL A 51 -11.27 20.40 10.33
C VAL A 51 -9.83 20.63 10.80
N PRO A 52 -8.82 19.98 10.20
CA PRO A 52 -7.43 20.14 10.57
C PRO A 52 -6.94 21.57 10.40
N THR A 53 -6.10 22.03 11.34
CA THR A 53 -5.45 23.35 11.28
C THR A 53 -4.02 23.28 10.77
N ARG A 54 -3.48 22.08 10.59
CA ARG A 54 -2.12 21.81 10.08
C ARG A 54 -2.18 20.71 9.03
N HIS A 55 -1.20 20.75 8.12
CA HIS A 55 -1.00 19.63 7.19
C HIS A 55 -0.42 18.41 7.92
N ALA A 56 -0.76 17.22 7.43
CA ALA A 56 -0.04 16.01 7.77
C ALA A 56 1.43 16.16 7.39
N TRP A 57 2.32 15.50 8.15
CA TRP A 57 3.77 15.57 7.90
C TRP A 57 4.13 15.28 6.44
N ALA A 58 3.59 14.21 5.85
CA ALA A 58 3.89 13.82 4.47
C ALA A 58 3.39 14.86 3.45
N VAL A 59 2.23 15.48 3.69
CA VAL A 59 1.68 16.55 2.84
C VAL A 59 2.59 17.78 2.91
N GLN A 60 2.96 18.21 4.11
CA GLN A 60 3.84 19.36 4.30
C GLN A 60 5.21 19.12 3.66
N THR A 61 5.79 17.94 3.84
CA THR A 61 7.09 17.56 3.24
C THR A 61 7.08 17.69 1.71
N LEU A 62 6.02 17.25 1.03
CA LEU A 62 5.91 17.40 -0.41
C LEU A 62 5.69 18.86 -0.85
N LEU A 63 4.88 19.62 -0.11
CA LEU A 63 4.69 21.07 -0.35
C LEU A 63 6.01 21.84 -0.19
N ASP A 64 6.76 21.57 0.88
CA ASP A 64 8.06 22.20 1.14
C ASP A 64 9.09 21.86 0.04
N ALA A 65 9.00 20.68 -0.54
CA ALA A 65 9.83 20.26 -1.68
C ALA A 65 9.40 20.87 -3.03
N GLY A 66 8.36 21.70 -3.06
CA GLY A 66 7.87 22.39 -4.27
C GLY A 66 6.80 21.63 -5.04
N CYS A 67 6.28 20.50 -4.54
CA CYS A 67 5.22 19.75 -5.21
C CYS A 67 3.85 20.37 -4.92
N THR A 68 3.00 20.56 -5.93
CA THR A 68 1.67 21.16 -5.80
C THR A 68 0.62 20.10 -5.43
N LEU A 69 -0.11 20.28 -4.32
CA LEU A 69 -1.25 19.45 -3.98
C LEU A 69 -2.47 19.84 -4.83
N ILE A 70 -3.12 18.85 -5.48
CA ILE A 70 -4.26 19.10 -6.38
C ILE A 70 -5.57 18.48 -5.92
N GLY A 71 -5.61 17.77 -4.81
CA GLY A 71 -6.85 17.20 -4.28
C GLY A 71 -6.66 16.12 -3.24
N LYS A 72 -7.75 15.81 -2.56
CA LYS A 72 -7.87 14.64 -1.70
C LYS A 72 -8.52 13.49 -2.48
N THR A 73 -8.04 12.26 -2.30
CA THR A 73 -8.46 11.11 -3.08
C THR A 73 -9.30 10.14 -2.27
N ILE A 74 -10.26 9.51 -2.95
CA ILE A 74 -11.13 8.47 -2.39
C ILE A 74 -10.29 7.35 -1.75
N THR A 75 -10.76 6.86 -0.61
CA THR A 75 -10.20 5.73 0.12
C THR A 75 -11.28 4.70 0.42
N ASP A 76 -10.93 3.44 0.62
CA ASP A 76 -11.87 2.49 1.23
C ASP A 76 -12.22 3.01 2.63
N GLU A 77 -13.46 2.81 3.05
CA GLU A 77 -14.01 3.36 4.28
C GLU A 77 -13.12 3.09 5.49
N VAL A 78 -12.71 4.14 6.19
CA VAL A 78 -11.74 4.16 7.31
C VAL A 78 -10.52 3.26 7.06
N SER A 79 -10.13 3.18 5.78
CA SER A 79 -9.07 2.30 5.24
C SER A 79 -9.27 0.80 5.46
N LEU A 80 -10.44 0.33 5.90
CA LEU A 80 -10.77 -1.07 6.13
C LEU A 80 -11.25 -1.76 4.85
N GLY A 81 -10.38 -1.81 3.84
CA GLY A 81 -10.61 -2.46 2.57
C GLY A 81 -9.30 -2.73 1.83
N ILE A 82 -9.37 -3.47 0.71
CA ILE A 82 -8.22 -3.82 -0.13
C ILE A 82 -8.54 -3.79 -1.63
N LEU A 83 -9.80 -3.55 -1.99
CA LEU A 83 -10.26 -3.64 -3.37
C LEU A 83 -10.58 -2.27 -3.99
N GLY A 84 -10.80 -1.24 -3.19
CA GLY A 84 -11.08 0.11 -3.69
C GLY A 84 -12.56 0.35 -3.98
N GLU A 85 -13.44 -0.36 -3.31
CA GLU A 85 -14.90 -0.19 -3.39
C GLU A 85 -15.39 0.48 -2.11
N ASN A 86 -15.73 1.77 -2.19
CA ASN A 86 -16.30 2.53 -1.08
C ASN A 86 -17.82 2.67 -1.28
N ALA A 87 -18.60 2.31 -0.26
CA ALA A 87 -20.06 2.33 -0.34
C ALA A 87 -20.66 3.75 -0.37
N PHE A 88 -19.94 4.75 0.11
CA PHE A 88 -20.39 6.16 0.17
C PHE A 88 -19.84 7.01 -0.98
N GLU A 89 -18.59 6.79 -1.37
CA GLU A 89 -17.86 7.60 -2.36
C GLU A 89 -17.71 6.89 -3.71
N GLY A 90 -18.02 5.59 -3.77
CA GLY A 90 -17.96 4.78 -4.99
C GLY A 90 -16.58 4.19 -5.28
N THR A 91 -16.39 3.70 -6.51
CA THR A 91 -15.19 3.00 -6.96
C THR A 91 -14.46 3.85 -8.00
N PRO A 92 -13.22 4.32 -7.73
CA PRO A 92 -12.41 5.03 -8.70
C PRO A 92 -12.11 4.19 -9.95
N LEU A 93 -11.96 4.83 -11.10
CA LEU A 93 -11.64 4.15 -12.36
C LEU A 93 -10.24 3.51 -12.27
N ASN A 94 -10.14 2.24 -12.64
CA ASN A 94 -8.86 1.64 -13.01
C ASN A 94 -8.66 1.76 -14.53
N PRO A 95 -7.86 2.71 -15.02
CA PRO A 95 -7.70 2.92 -16.46
C PRO A 95 -6.91 1.78 -17.14
N ALA A 96 -6.10 1.05 -16.35
CA ALA A 96 -5.30 -0.06 -16.87
C ALA A 96 -6.08 -1.39 -16.96
N ALA A 97 -7.26 -1.45 -16.31
CA ALA A 97 -8.18 -2.58 -16.33
C ALA A 97 -9.64 -2.09 -16.19
N PRO A 98 -10.26 -1.48 -17.22
CA PRO A 98 -11.63 -0.98 -17.14
C PRO A 98 -12.62 -2.06 -16.72
N GLY A 99 -13.58 -1.70 -15.84
CA GLY A 99 -14.54 -2.65 -15.26
C GLY A 99 -14.00 -3.51 -14.11
N HIS A 100 -12.75 -3.32 -13.73
CA HIS A 100 -12.10 -4.01 -12.62
C HIS A 100 -11.74 -3.02 -11.51
N VAL A 101 -11.57 -3.52 -10.30
CA VAL A 101 -11.25 -2.69 -9.14
C VAL A 101 -9.86 -2.05 -9.27
N PRO A 102 -9.64 -0.84 -8.72
CA PRO A 102 -8.32 -0.20 -8.71
C PRO A 102 -7.39 -0.79 -7.64
N GLY A 103 -7.91 -1.62 -6.73
CA GLY A 103 -7.25 -1.97 -5.49
C GLY A 103 -7.42 -0.89 -4.44
N GLY A 104 -7.21 -1.26 -3.17
CA GLY A 104 -7.42 -0.39 -2.01
C GLY A 104 -6.45 -0.71 -0.86
N SER A 105 -6.56 0.08 0.19
CA SER A 105 -7.52 1.16 0.44
C SER A 105 -7.13 2.50 -0.21
N SER A 106 -5.93 2.68 -0.78
CA SER A 106 -5.51 3.92 -1.45
C SER A 106 -5.99 3.97 -2.91
N SER A 107 -7.27 3.68 -3.14
CA SER A 107 -7.89 3.46 -4.45
C SER A 107 -7.86 4.70 -5.34
N GLY A 108 -8.30 5.85 -4.82
CA GLY A 108 -8.28 7.11 -5.54
C GLY A 108 -6.88 7.61 -5.84
N SER A 109 -5.92 7.39 -4.93
CA SER A 109 -4.52 7.78 -5.12
C SER A 109 -3.89 7.03 -6.31
N ALA A 110 -4.02 5.71 -6.35
CA ALA A 110 -3.55 4.91 -7.47
C ALA A 110 -4.27 5.26 -8.77
N SER A 111 -5.60 5.43 -8.72
CA SER A 111 -6.40 5.82 -9.87
C SER A 111 -6.00 7.19 -10.43
N ALA A 112 -5.76 8.20 -9.58
CA ALA A 112 -5.34 9.53 -10.02
C ALA A 112 -4.00 9.52 -10.75
N VAL A 113 -3.02 8.79 -10.21
CA VAL A 113 -1.70 8.61 -10.83
C VAL A 113 -1.82 7.83 -12.14
N ALA A 114 -2.57 6.73 -12.16
CA ALA A 114 -2.73 5.90 -13.35
C ALA A 114 -3.46 6.63 -14.49
N GLN A 115 -4.40 7.52 -14.18
CA GLN A 115 -5.09 8.38 -15.15
C GLN A 115 -4.23 9.57 -15.62
N GLY A 116 -3.05 9.81 -15.05
CA GLY A 116 -2.22 10.96 -15.37
C GLY A 116 -2.73 12.30 -14.84
N LEU A 117 -3.62 12.27 -13.84
CA LEU A 117 -4.19 13.48 -13.24
C LEU A 117 -3.22 14.15 -12.25
N CYS A 118 -2.26 13.40 -11.73
CA CYS A 118 -1.12 13.90 -10.95
C CYS A 118 0.11 13.04 -11.23
N ASP A 119 1.29 13.55 -10.85
CA ASP A 119 2.57 12.85 -11.06
C ASP A 119 2.81 11.79 -9.99
N THR A 120 2.40 12.08 -8.76
CA THR A 120 2.49 11.18 -7.60
C THR A 120 1.26 11.32 -6.73
N ALA A 121 1.05 10.36 -5.82
CA ALA A 121 0.00 10.46 -4.81
C ALA A 121 0.41 9.77 -3.51
N LEU A 122 0.04 10.37 -2.37
CA LEU A 122 0.19 9.78 -1.05
C LEU A 122 -0.90 8.73 -0.82
N GLY A 123 -0.49 7.60 -0.28
CA GLY A 123 -1.35 6.54 0.22
C GLY A 123 -0.90 6.05 1.58
N THR A 124 -1.64 5.10 2.14
CA THR A 124 -1.27 4.40 3.39
C THR A 124 -1.23 2.91 3.14
N ASP A 125 -0.34 2.19 3.81
CA ASP A 125 -0.25 0.74 3.71
C ASP A 125 -0.19 0.09 5.10
N THR A 126 -1.27 -0.55 5.51
CA THR A 126 -1.38 -1.34 6.74
C THR A 126 -1.26 -2.82 6.42
N GLY A 127 -2.05 -3.32 5.48
CA GLY A 127 -2.10 -4.72 5.04
C GLY A 127 -1.95 -4.91 3.53
N GLY A 128 -1.41 -3.90 2.78
CA GLY A 128 -1.26 -3.96 1.33
C GLY A 128 -1.83 -2.75 0.59
N SER A 129 -2.30 -1.75 1.31
CA SER A 129 -3.12 -0.67 0.76
C SER A 129 -2.40 0.36 -0.13
N VAL A 130 -1.10 0.21 -0.39
CA VAL A 130 -0.35 0.84 -1.49
C VAL A 130 0.07 -0.21 -2.51
N ARG A 131 0.57 -1.34 -2.04
CA ARG A 131 1.12 -2.40 -2.90
C ARG A 131 0.07 -2.99 -3.84
N VAL A 132 -1.12 -3.30 -3.32
CA VAL A 132 -2.23 -3.87 -4.11
C VAL A 132 -2.71 -2.92 -5.19
N PRO A 133 -3.09 -1.65 -4.89
CA PRO A 133 -3.48 -0.72 -5.95
C PRO A 133 -2.33 -0.39 -6.91
N ALA A 134 -1.06 -0.40 -6.48
CA ALA A 134 0.07 -0.27 -7.40
C ALA A 134 0.11 -1.42 -8.41
N SER A 135 -0.05 -2.68 -7.94
CA SER A 135 -0.12 -3.86 -8.79
C SER A 135 -1.28 -3.80 -9.78
N PHE A 136 -2.50 -3.50 -9.31
CA PHE A 136 -3.72 -3.51 -10.11
C PHE A 136 -3.82 -2.36 -11.12
N CYS A 137 -3.20 -1.21 -10.81
CA CYS A 137 -3.17 -0.05 -11.70
C CYS A 137 -1.89 0.05 -12.55
N GLY A 138 -0.93 -0.87 -12.39
CA GLY A 138 0.31 -0.87 -13.15
C GLY A 138 1.23 0.30 -12.82
N LEU A 139 1.44 0.56 -11.53
CA LEU A 139 2.23 1.65 -11.00
C LEU A 139 3.42 1.17 -10.16
N PHE A 140 4.44 2.02 -10.04
CA PHE A 140 5.35 1.95 -8.91
C PHE A 140 4.62 2.34 -7.63
N GLY A 141 4.81 1.55 -6.56
CA GLY A 141 4.27 1.86 -5.26
C GLY A 141 5.16 1.33 -4.15
N ILE A 142 5.33 2.09 -3.08
CA ILE A 142 6.17 1.69 -1.95
C ILE A 142 5.39 1.70 -0.64
N ARG A 143 5.58 0.63 0.13
CA ARG A 143 5.41 0.59 1.56
C ARG A 143 6.77 0.75 2.20
N PRO A 144 7.10 1.87 2.87
CA PRO A 144 8.38 2.04 3.55
C PRO A 144 8.50 1.14 4.79
N THR A 145 9.69 1.09 5.34
CA THR A 145 9.96 0.51 6.66
C THR A 145 9.01 1.09 7.70
N HIS A 146 8.28 0.23 8.42
CA HIS A 146 7.40 0.66 9.51
C HIS A 146 8.18 1.44 10.57
N GLY A 147 7.63 2.61 10.97
CA GLY A 147 8.26 3.50 11.94
C GLY A 147 9.37 4.41 11.37
N ARG A 148 9.63 4.38 10.05
CA ARG A 148 10.62 5.25 9.42
C ARG A 148 10.11 6.67 9.21
N LEU A 149 8.85 6.82 8.83
CA LEU A 149 8.23 8.12 8.53
C LEU A 149 7.32 8.55 9.67
N HIS A 150 7.20 9.86 9.86
CA HIS A 150 6.23 10.42 10.79
C HIS A 150 4.80 10.25 10.26
N LEU A 151 3.90 9.77 11.11
CA LEU A 151 2.49 9.58 10.78
C LEU A 151 1.59 10.72 11.33
N THR A 152 2.19 11.83 11.77
CA THR A 152 1.47 12.99 12.30
C THR A 152 0.50 13.54 11.26
N GLY A 153 -0.77 13.69 11.63
CA GLY A 153 -1.83 14.16 10.75
C GLY A 153 -2.34 13.09 9.76
N MET A 154 -2.02 11.83 9.97
CA MET A 154 -2.59 10.70 9.25
C MET A 154 -3.59 9.98 10.15
N LEU A 155 -4.82 9.79 9.68
CA LEU A 155 -5.83 8.98 10.38
C LEU A 155 -5.30 7.54 10.52
N PRO A 156 -5.07 7.05 11.75
CA PRO A 156 -4.56 5.69 11.95
C PRO A 156 -5.65 4.64 11.70
N GLN A 157 -5.21 3.41 11.40
CA GLN A 157 -6.05 2.21 11.38
C GLN A 157 -5.53 1.15 12.36
N ALA A 158 -4.29 0.74 12.20
CA ALA A 158 -3.60 -0.23 13.03
C ALA A 158 -2.14 0.23 13.23
N PRO A 159 -1.88 1.01 14.30
CA PRO A 159 -0.61 1.73 14.48
C PRO A 159 0.65 0.85 14.43
N SER A 160 0.55 -0.42 14.84
CA SER A 160 1.69 -1.36 14.77
C SER A 160 2.04 -1.81 13.34
N SER A 161 1.21 -1.46 12.37
CA SER A 161 1.35 -1.86 10.95
C SER A 161 1.28 -0.69 9.97
N ASP A 162 0.71 0.44 10.37
CA ASP A 162 0.48 1.59 9.48
C ASP A 162 1.77 2.21 8.96
N THR A 163 1.77 2.55 7.66
CA THR A 163 2.83 3.37 7.04
C THR A 163 2.23 4.35 6.04
N THR A 164 2.85 5.51 5.88
CA THR A 164 2.69 6.33 4.67
C THR A 164 3.39 5.64 3.51
N GLY A 165 2.79 5.67 2.32
CA GLY A 165 3.42 5.23 1.08
C GLY A 165 3.00 6.13 -0.08
N TRP A 166 3.51 5.87 -1.29
CA TRP A 166 3.23 6.69 -2.48
C TRP A 166 3.31 5.90 -3.76
N PHE A 167 2.81 6.52 -4.82
CA PHE A 167 2.74 5.97 -6.17
C PHE A 167 3.41 6.89 -7.18
N ALA A 168 3.93 6.32 -8.28
CA ALA A 168 4.30 7.05 -9.49
C ALA A 168 4.14 6.17 -10.72
N ARG A 169 4.03 6.79 -11.93
CA ARG A 169 3.93 6.07 -13.21
C ARG A 169 5.28 5.59 -13.72
N ASP A 170 6.34 6.31 -13.41
CA ASP A 170 7.70 6.04 -13.88
C ASP A 170 8.69 6.01 -12.72
N ALA A 171 9.81 5.31 -12.90
CA ALA A 171 10.81 5.13 -11.85
C ALA A 171 11.58 6.41 -11.53
N ALA A 172 11.70 7.35 -12.46
CA ALA A 172 12.41 8.62 -12.23
C ALA A 172 11.63 9.52 -11.28
N THR A 173 10.33 9.73 -11.54
CA THR A 173 9.42 10.44 -10.62
C THR A 173 9.35 9.72 -9.28
N PHE A 174 9.22 8.39 -9.29
CA PHE A 174 9.20 7.57 -8.09
C PHE A 174 10.45 7.79 -7.22
N ALA A 175 11.64 7.80 -7.83
CA ALA A 175 12.90 8.02 -7.12
C ALA A 175 13.03 9.43 -6.55
N ARG A 176 12.63 10.48 -7.30
CA ARG A 176 12.64 11.87 -6.83
C ARG A 176 11.75 12.04 -5.59
N VAL A 177 10.53 11.54 -5.64
CA VAL A 177 9.56 11.58 -4.52
C VAL A 177 10.08 10.78 -3.33
N SER A 178 10.63 9.58 -3.60
CA SER A 178 11.21 8.72 -2.56
C SER A 178 12.37 9.39 -1.84
N SER A 179 13.28 10.05 -2.56
CA SER A 179 14.40 10.75 -1.95
C SER A 179 13.94 11.85 -0.99
N VAL A 180 12.89 12.59 -1.35
CA VAL A 180 12.31 13.65 -0.50
C VAL A 180 11.64 13.05 0.75
N LEU A 181 10.73 12.09 0.58
CA LEU A 181 9.99 11.52 1.71
C LEU A 181 10.87 10.69 2.66
N LEU A 182 11.87 9.99 2.12
CA LEU A 182 12.82 9.22 2.92
C LEU A 182 13.92 10.11 3.56
N GLY A 183 14.08 11.34 3.08
CA GLY A 183 15.07 12.28 3.58
C GLY A 183 16.51 11.92 3.24
N GLU A 184 16.73 11.10 2.20
CA GLU A 184 18.06 10.64 1.79
C GLU A 184 18.16 10.42 0.28
N PRO A 185 19.35 10.57 -0.33
CA PRO A 185 19.54 10.31 -1.76
C PRO A 185 19.38 8.83 -2.08
N ILE A 186 18.96 8.54 -3.32
CA ILE A 186 18.95 7.17 -3.84
C ILE A 186 20.39 6.74 -4.13
N PRO A 187 20.87 5.62 -3.57
CA PRO A 187 22.26 5.18 -3.74
C PRO A 187 22.54 4.76 -5.19
N GLU A 188 23.80 4.87 -5.60
CA GLU A 188 24.25 4.32 -6.89
C GLU A 188 24.39 2.79 -6.85
N ALA A 189 24.77 2.24 -5.71
CA ALA A 189 24.96 0.82 -5.51
C ALA A 189 23.62 0.06 -5.65
N ARG A 190 23.64 -1.01 -6.44
CA ARG A 190 22.50 -1.93 -6.63
C ARG A 190 22.51 -3.00 -5.53
N PRO A 191 21.37 -3.71 -5.34
CA PRO A 191 21.37 -4.91 -4.51
C PRO A 191 22.44 -5.90 -4.95
N ALA A 192 23.13 -6.50 -3.98
CA ALA A 192 24.18 -7.48 -4.24
C ALA A 192 23.64 -8.92 -4.37
N LYS A 193 22.50 -9.21 -3.71
CA LYS A 193 21.92 -10.55 -3.66
C LYS A 193 20.42 -10.50 -3.91
N LEU A 194 19.92 -11.53 -4.62
CA LEU A 194 18.51 -11.72 -4.90
C LEU A 194 18.04 -13.05 -4.34
N ILE A 195 16.94 -13.03 -3.61
CA ILE A 195 16.16 -14.21 -3.22
C ILE A 195 14.87 -14.25 -4.03
N VAL A 196 14.53 -15.40 -4.58
CA VAL A 196 13.25 -15.66 -5.23
C VAL A 196 12.38 -16.45 -4.26
N ALA A 197 11.25 -15.90 -3.83
CA ALA A 197 10.34 -16.56 -2.89
C ALA A 197 9.50 -17.62 -3.62
N THR A 198 9.93 -18.89 -3.59
CA THR A 198 9.28 -19.98 -4.33
C THR A 198 7.84 -20.25 -3.87
N ASP A 199 7.58 -20.16 -2.58
CA ASP A 199 6.24 -20.30 -2.00
C ASP A 199 5.30 -19.16 -2.44
N ALA A 200 5.79 -17.93 -2.58
CA ALA A 200 4.99 -16.81 -3.03
C ALA A 200 4.66 -16.90 -4.53
N PHE A 201 5.61 -17.31 -5.38
CA PHE A 201 5.34 -17.58 -6.79
C PHE A 201 4.43 -18.79 -6.97
N GLY A 202 4.60 -19.86 -6.17
CA GLY A 202 3.72 -21.02 -6.19
C GLY A 202 2.31 -20.77 -5.64
N PHE A 203 2.13 -19.70 -4.86
CA PHE A 203 0.82 -19.28 -4.34
C PHE A 203 0.04 -18.43 -5.35
N ALA A 204 0.71 -17.72 -6.24
CA ALA A 204 0.06 -16.93 -7.28
C ALA A 204 -0.59 -17.85 -8.34
N GLU A 205 -1.63 -17.34 -9.02
CA GLU A 205 -2.20 -18.03 -10.18
C GLU A 205 -1.13 -18.22 -11.26
N ALA A 206 -1.22 -19.33 -11.99
CA ALA A 206 -0.23 -19.73 -12.98
C ALA A 206 0.04 -18.64 -14.03
N GLU A 207 -1.02 -17.96 -14.49
CA GLU A 207 -0.96 -16.86 -15.44
C GLU A 207 -0.22 -15.63 -14.87
N THR A 208 -0.40 -15.36 -13.57
CA THR A 208 0.31 -14.28 -12.88
C THR A 208 1.81 -14.61 -12.74
N ALA A 209 2.13 -15.82 -12.29
CA ALA A 209 3.52 -16.26 -12.18
C ALA A 209 4.23 -16.25 -13.54
N ALA A 210 3.57 -16.74 -14.59
CA ALA A 210 4.09 -16.75 -15.97
C ALA A 210 4.29 -15.31 -16.50
N ALA A 211 3.36 -14.40 -16.24
CA ALA A 211 3.47 -12.99 -16.65
C ALA A 211 4.65 -12.27 -15.99
N LEU A 212 4.99 -12.63 -14.75
CA LEU A 212 6.09 -12.05 -14.00
C LEU A 212 7.46 -12.64 -14.35
N ALA A 213 7.52 -13.82 -15.00
CA ALA A 213 8.76 -14.51 -15.32
C ALA A 213 9.76 -13.63 -16.12
N PRO A 214 9.38 -12.86 -17.16
CA PRO A 214 10.34 -12.02 -17.88
C PRO A 214 10.96 -10.93 -16.99
N ALA A 215 10.18 -10.33 -16.07
CA ALA A 215 10.69 -9.33 -15.13
C ALA A 215 11.63 -9.96 -14.09
N LEU A 216 11.31 -11.16 -13.64
CA LEU A 216 12.18 -11.93 -12.73
C LEU A 216 13.51 -12.32 -13.41
N GLU A 217 13.48 -12.79 -14.64
CA GLU A 217 14.71 -13.11 -15.39
C GLU A 217 15.56 -11.85 -15.66
N ARG A 218 14.94 -10.71 -15.86
CA ARG A 218 15.64 -9.41 -15.93
C ARG A 218 16.35 -9.09 -14.60
N LEU A 219 15.68 -9.27 -13.46
CA LEU A 219 16.28 -9.11 -12.13
C LEU A 219 17.45 -10.07 -11.90
N LYS A 220 17.34 -11.34 -12.29
CA LYS A 220 18.42 -12.32 -12.17
C LYS A 220 19.66 -11.92 -12.97
N ARG A 221 19.48 -11.30 -14.15
CA ARG A 221 20.61 -10.74 -14.92
C ARG A 221 21.24 -9.51 -14.26
N LEU A 222 20.42 -8.66 -13.64
CA LEU A 222 20.89 -7.46 -12.93
C LEU A 222 21.59 -7.80 -11.62
N ILE A 223 21.20 -8.90 -10.97
CA ILE A 223 21.71 -9.37 -9.67
C ILE A 223 22.08 -10.85 -9.81
N PRO A 224 23.28 -11.17 -10.34
CA PRO A 224 23.67 -12.56 -10.67
C PRO A 224 23.83 -13.49 -9.47
N ASP A 225 24.10 -12.94 -8.26
CA ASP A 225 24.11 -13.73 -7.01
C ASP A 225 22.66 -13.91 -6.52
N TRP A 226 21.97 -14.93 -7.06
CA TRP A 226 20.60 -15.23 -6.69
C TRP A 226 20.39 -16.67 -6.26
N ARG A 227 19.36 -16.89 -5.43
CA ARG A 227 18.91 -18.22 -5.03
C ARG A 227 17.39 -18.25 -4.81
N GLU A 228 16.87 -19.45 -4.77
CA GLU A 228 15.49 -19.71 -4.41
C GLU A 228 15.37 -20.04 -2.93
N GLU A 229 14.30 -19.56 -2.28
CA GLU A 229 14.00 -19.82 -0.86
C GLU A 229 12.50 -19.82 -0.61
N VAL A 230 12.09 -20.59 0.40
CA VAL A 230 10.73 -20.49 0.96
C VAL A 230 10.68 -19.31 1.93
N MET A 231 9.84 -18.30 1.66
CA MET A 231 9.72 -17.12 2.50
C MET A 231 9.03 -17.45 3.84
N ALA A 232 7.90 -18.16 3.79
CA ALA A 232 7.08 -18.51 4.95
C ALA A 232 7.01 -20.03 5.14
N PRO A 233 7.95 -20.66 5.90
CA PRO A 233 8.01 -22.12 6.03
C PRO A 233 6.74 -22.76 6.61
N GLN A 234 5.98 -22.02 7.44
CA GLN A 234 4.70 -22.48 7.98
C GLN A 234 3.52 -22.24 7.03
N GLY A 235 3.75 -21.54 5.91
CA GLY A 235 2.79 -21.17 4.89
C GLY A 235 2.37 -19.70 4.96
N LEU A 236 2.19 -19.10 3.78
CA LEU A 236 1.74 -17.71 3.62
C LEU A 236 0.35 -17.49 4.22
N SER A 237 -0.52 -18.50 4.20
CA SER A 237 -1.86 -18.45 4.81
C SER A 237 -1.81 -18.33 6.33
N VAL A 238 -0.79 -18.86 6.99
CA VAL A 238 -0.55 -18.72 8.43
C VAL A 238 -0.22 -17.26 8.76
N TRP A 239 0.67 -16.63 8.00
CA TRP A 239 0.95 -15.20 8.14
C TRP A 239 -0.27 -14.34 7.79
N GLY A 240 -1.00 -14.69 6.73
CA GLY A 240 -2.27 -14.05 6.37
C GLY A 240 -3.28 -14.09 7.50
N ARG A 241 -3.47 -15.26 8.15
CA ARG A 241 -4.34 -15.42 9.32
C ARG A 241 -3.87 -14.55 10.49
N ALA A 242 -2.57 -14.52 10.79
CA ALA A 242 -2.03 -13.71 11.89
C ALA A 242 -2.28 -12.21 11.68
N GLN A 243 -2.06 -11.69 10.46
CA GLN A 243 -2.35 -10.30 10.13
C GLN A 243 -3.86 -10.01 10.22
N ARG A 244 -4.70 -10.91 9.71
CA ARG A 244 -6.16 -10.80 9.77
C ARG A 244 -6.72 -10.88 11.18
N THR A 245 -5.96 -11.43 12.13
CA THR A 245 -6.29 -11.41 13.56
C THR A 245 -5.88 -10.09 14.20
N LEU A 246 -4.65 -9.64 14.00
CA LEU A 246 -4.09 -8.48 14.70
C LEU A 246 -4.62 -7.14 14.19
N GLN A 247 -4.72 -6.97 12.87
CA GLN A 247 -5.12 -5.71 12.26
C GLN A 247 -6.54 -5.26 12.64
N PRO A 248 -7.59 -6.11 12.60
CA PRO A 248 -8.93 -5.71 13.04
C PRO A 248 -9.02 -5.41 14.54
N VAL A 249 -8.21 -6.07 15.38
CA VAL A 249 -8.14 -5.75 16.82
C VAL A 249 -7.68 -4.31 17.01
N GLU A 250 -6.56 -3.95 16.40
CA GLU A 250 -6.05 -2.57 16.48
C GLU A 250 -7.00 -1.55 15.83
N ALA A 251 -7.64 -1.92 14.73
CA ALA A 251 -8.66 -1.07 14.10
C ALA A 251 -9.85 -0.82 15.03
N TRP A 252 -10.34 -1.84 15.73
CA TRP A 252 -11.37 -1.66 16.76
C TRP A 252 -10.89 -0.73 17.87
N GLU A 253 -9.70 -0.92 18.40
CA GLU A 253 -9.13 -0.05 19.45
C GLU A 253 -9.01 1.40 18.98
N THR A 254 -8.65 1.62 17.72
CA THR A 254 -8.56 2.96 17.11
C THR A 254 -9.92 3.64 16.99
N PHE A 255 -10.95 2.94 16.51
CA PHE A 255 -12.25 3.53 16.19
C PHE A 255 -13.31 3.37 17.28
N ARG A 256 -13.06 2.55 18.33
CA ARG A 256 -14.02 2.21 19.37
C ARG A 256 -14.68 3.44 19.99
N THR A 257 -13.89 4.42 20.42
CA THR A 257 -14.43 5.64 21.06
C THR A 257 -15.38 6.39 20.15
N TRP A 258 -15.07 6.50 18.86
CA TRP A 258 -15.96 7.12 17.89
C TRP A 258 -17.23 6.31 17.68
N VAL A 259 -17.10 4.99 17.51
CA VAL A 259 -18.25 4.09 17.33
C VAL A 259 -19.21 4.14 18.52
N GLU A 260 -18.69 4.05 19.75
CA GLU A 260 -19.49 4.05 20.97
C GLU A 260 -20.13 5.41 21.26
N ARG A 261 -19.46 6.52 20.93
CA ARG A 261 -19.96 7.88 21.17
C ARG A 261 -21.02 8.31 20.16
N ASP A 262 -20.77 8.06 18.88
CA ASP A 262 -21.49 8.72 17.78
C ASP A 262 -22.38 7.76 16.96
N ASN A 263 -22.29 6.46 17.18
CA ASN A 263 -23.05 5.41 16.47
C ASN A 263 -23.11 5.67 14.95
N PRO A 264 -21.94 5.77 14.27
CA PRO A 264 -21.89 6.15 12.86
C PRO A 264 -22.42 5.06 11.93
N ARG A 265 -22.82 5.46 10.73
CA ARG A 265 -23.17 4.53 9.66
C ARG A 265 -21.90 3.91 9.09
N PHE A 266 -21.96 2.61 8.84
CA PHE A 266 -20.90 1.86 8.16
C PHE A 266 -21.45 1.03 7.01
N ALA A 267 -20.63 0.79 6.00
CA ALA A 267 -20.86 -0.32 5.09
C ALA A 267 -20.79 -1.64 5.88
N PHE A 268 -21.61 -2.62 5.49
CA PHE A 268 -21.71 -3.90 6.20
C PHE A 268 -20.34 -4.58 6.40
N SER A 269 -19.49 -4.57 5.38
CA SER A 269 -18.14 -5.20 5.45
C SER A 269 -17.24 -4.54 6.49
N VAL A 270 -17.35 -3.22 6.64
CA VAL A 270 -16.55 -2.42 7.60
C VAL A 270 -17.06 -2.63 9.02
N ALA A 271 -18.40 -2.48 9.23
CA ALA A 271 -19.01 -2.78 10.53
C ALA A 271 -18.67 -4.19 11.01
N ARG A 272 -18.81 -5.19 10.12
CA ARG A 272 -18.45 -6.57 10.42
C ARG A 272 -16.97 -6.71 10.78
N GLY A 273 -16.07 -6.05 10.07
CA GLY A 273 -14.63 -6.07 10.33
C GLY A 273 -14.27 -5.54 11.72
N LEU A 274 -14.87 -4.39 12.11
CA LEU A 274 -14.69 -3.78 13.44
C LEU A 274 -15.23 -4.69 14.55
N LEU A 275 -16.45 -5.23 14.38
CA LEU A 275 -17.05 -6.15 15.37
C LEU A 275 -16.25 -7.45 15.52
N LEU A 276 -15.74 -8.02 14.42
CA LEU A 276 -14.86 -9.17 14.50
C LEU A 276 -13.57 -8.84 15.25
N GLY A 277 -12.98 -7.66 15.03
CA GLY A 277 -11.82 -7.19 15.78
C GLY A 277 -12.09 -7.07 17.29
N ALA A 278 -13.26 -6.54 17.66
CA ALA A 278 -13.71 -6.45 19.05
C ALA A 278 -13.85 -7.83 19.73
N ALA A 279 -14.24 -8.83 18.95
CA ALA A 279 -14.58 -10.18 19.45
C ALA A 279 -13.41 -11.17 19.42
N VAL A 280 -12.21 -10.79 18.96
CA VAL A 280 -11.05 -11.71 18.90
C VAL A 280 -10.64 -12.17 20.29
N PRO A 281 -10.64 -13.48 20.60
CA PRO A 281 -10.22 -13.98 21.89
C PRO A 281 -8.72 -13.73 22.17
N GLU A 282 -8.36 -13.59 23.43
CA GLU A 282 -6.97 -13.35 23.85
C GLU A 282 -6.00 -14.44 23.38
N VAL A 283 -6.43 -15.71 23.41
CA VAL A 283 -5.63 -16.84 22.92
C VAL A 283 -5.30 -16.72 21.43
N GLU A 284 -6.23 -16.23 20.61
CA GLU A 284 -6.00 -15.98 19.19
C GLU A 284 -5.05 -14.80 18.97
N ARG A 285 -5.17 -13.73 19.77
CA ARG A 285 -4.23 -12.60 19.76
C ARG A 285 -2.83 -13.04 20.13
N GLY A 286 -2.69 -13.89 21.19
CA GLY A 286 -1.42 -14.46 21.61
C GLY A 286 -0.77 -15.30 20.51
N TRP A 287 -1.54 -16.19 19.88
CA TRP A 287 -1.06 -16.98 18.73
C TRP A 287 -0.58 -16.07 17.59
N ALA A 288 -1.38 -15.09 17.20
CA ALA A 288 -1.03 -14.18 16.10
C ALA A 288 0.21 -13.33 16.43
N ALA A 289 0.40 -12.94 17.71
CA ALA A 289 1.60 -12.26 18.16
C ALA A 289 2.86 -13.14 18.05
N LEU A 290 2.76 -14.44 18.36
CA LEU A 290 3.85 -15.41 18.14
C LEU A 290 4.20 -15.54 16.66
N MET A 291 3.19 -15.64 15.78
CA MET A 291 3.42 -15.68 14.31
C MET A 291 4.04 -14.38 13.80
N ARG A 292 3.71 -13.22 14.40
CA ARG A 292 4.39 -11.95 14.11
C ARG A 292 5.89 -12.01 14.44
N GLN A 293 6.27 -12.62 15.57
CA GLN A 293 7.69 -12.78 15.93
C GLN A 293 8.40 -13.77 15.02
N GLU A 294 7.75 -14.85 14.64
CA GLU A 294 8.27 -15.82 13.67
C GLU A 294 8.56 -15.13 12.32
N ALA A 295 7.58 -14.40 11.76
CA ALA A 295 7.75 -13.67 10.51
C ALA A 295 8.90 -12.64 10.59
N ARG A 296 9.03 -11.92 11.70
CA ARG A 296 10.14 -10.99 11.96
C ARG A 296 11.50 -11.68 11.97
N GLY A 297 11.59 -12.82 12.68
CA GLY A 297 12.81 -13.61 12.74
C GLY A 297 13.20 -14.18 11.38
N ARG A 298 12.23 -14.74 10.65
CA ARG A 298 12.45 -15.32 9.32
C ARG A 298 12.91 -14.26 8.31
N LEU A 299 12.23 -13.13 8.21
CA LEU A 299 12.60 -12.08 7.25
C LEU A 299 13.92 -11.40 7.60
N ARG A 300 14.25 -11.24 8.89
CA ARG A 300 15.58 -10.77 9.30
C ARG A 300 16.68 -11.72 8.85
N HIS A 301 16.45 -13.03 8.92
CA HIS A 301 17.39 -14.04 8.45
C HIS A 301 17.55 -14.01 6.91
N LEU A 302 16.43 -13.90 6.18
CA LEU A 302 16.45 -13.89 4.71
C LEU A 302 17.04 -12.62 4.10
N LEU A 303 16.89 -11.48 4.78
CA LEU A 303 17.21 -10.16 4.25
C LEU A 303 18.39 -9.50 5.01
N PRO A 304 19.61 -10.07 4.97
CA PRO A 304 20.80 -9.34 5.41
C PRO A 304 21.03 -8.11 4.50
N PRO A 305 21.85 -7.13 4.95
CA PRO A 305 22.16 -5.94 4.17
C PRO A 305 22.59 -6.26 2.71
N GLY A 306 22.07 -5.49 1.76
CA GLY A 306 22.34 -5.67 0.34
C GLY A 306 21.54 -6.79 -0.36
N THR A 307 20.66 -7.49 0.38
CA THR A 307 19.80 -8.53 -0.17
C THR A 307 18.40 -7.99 -0.45
N VAL A 308 17.84 -8.37 -1.60
CA VAL A 308 16.42 -8.16 -1.92
C VAL A 308 15.73 -9.50 -2.16
N LEU A 309 14.44 -9.59 -1.82
CA LEU A 309 13.60 -10.75 -2.08
C LEU A 309 12.51 -10.36 -3.09
N ALA A 310 12.41 -11.15 -4.17
CA ALA A 310 11.40 -10.99 -5.21
C ALA A 310 10.21 -11.92 -4.99
N MET A 311 8.99 -11.39 -5.18
CA MET A 311 7.73 -12.12 -5.10
C MET A 311 6.63 -11.43 -5.92
N PRO A 312 5.52 -12.11 -6.27
CA PRO A 312 4.34 -11.44 -6.81
C PRO A 312 3.77 -10.43 -5.79
N THR A 313 3.31 -9.27 -6.26
CA THR A 313 2.63 -8.29 -5.38
C THR A 313 1.24 -8.77 -4.99
N THR A 314 0.51 -9.32 -5.97
CA THR A 314 -0.84 -9.88 -5.82
C THR A 314 -0.89 -11.26 -6.45
N PRO A 315 -1.75 -12.18 -5.97
CA PRO A 315 -1.81 -13.54 -6.52
C PRO A 315 -2.47 -13.61 -7.90
N PHE A 316 -3.22 -12.60 -8.28
CA PHE A 316 -3.98 -12.48 -9.53
C PHE A 316 -4.08 -11.00 -9.94
N PRO A 317 -4.46 -10.70 -11.20
CA PRO A 317 -4.77 -9.34 -11.63
C PRO A 317 -6.09 -8.85 -11.04
N ALA A 318 -6.38 -7.54 -11.19
CA ALA A 318 -7.56 -6.89 -10.61
C ALA A 318 -8.87 -7.68 -10.87
N PRO A 319 -9.66 -8.03 -9.84
CA PRO A 319 -10.97 -8.65 -10.01
C PRO A 319 -12.02 -7.65 -10.51
N LYS A 320 -13.16 -8.13 -11.00
CA LYS A 320 -14.28 -7.30 -11.44
C LYS A 320 -14.88 -6.49 -10.30
N ILE A 321 -15.40 -5.32 -10.63
CA ILE A 321 -16.18 -4.47 -9.70
C ILE A 321 -17.51 -5.14 -9.40
N GLY A 322 -18.00 -5.00 -8.16
CA GLY A 322 -19.35 -5.40 -7.76
C GLY A 322 -19.53 -6.90 -7.56
N LEU A 323 -18.47 -7.64 -7.28
CA LEU A 323 -18.59 -9.05 -6.91
C LEU A 323 -19.36 -9.22 -5.59
N PRO A 324 -20.19 -10.27 -5.46
CA PRO A 324 -20.93 -10.52 -4.23
C PRO A 324 -19.98 -10.90 -3.07
N LEU A 325 -20.35 -10.55 -1.83
CA LEU A 325 -19.54 -10.78 -0.61
C LEU A 325 -18.95 -12.19 -0.47
N PRO A 326 -19.68 -13.29 -0.79
CA PRO A 326 -19.10 -14.63 -0.70
C PRO A 326 -17.88 -14.84 -1.59
N MET A 327 -17.81 -14.14 -2.75
CA MET A 327 -16.67 -14.20 -3.65
C MET A 327 -15.53 -13.25 -3.21
N LEU A 328 -15.85 -12.14 -2.52
CA LEU A 328 -14.87 -11.16 -2.10
C LEU A 328 -13.97 -11.66 -0.96
N ASN A 329 -14.48 -12.49 -0.05
CA ASN A 329 -13.70 -12.96 1.10
C ASN A 329 -12.49 -13.82 0.68
N PRO A 330 -12.62 -14.86 -0.16
CA PRO A 330 -11.46 -15.61 -0.66
C PRO A 330 -10.45 -14.75 -1.40
N ILE A 331 -10.91 -13.77 -2.20
CA ILE A 331 -10.08 -12.83 -2.93
C ILE A 331 -9.24 -11.98 -1.95
N ARG A 332 -9.89 -11.38 -0.95
CA ARG A 332 -9.21 -10.59 0.08
C ARG A 332 -8.21 -11.41 0.88
N ASP A 333 -8.58 -12.64 1.24
CA ASP A 333 -7.71 -13.56 1.97
C ASP A 333 -6.48 -13.95 1.17
N ALA A 334 -6.62 -14.25 -0.12
CA ALA A 334 -5.50 -14.57 -0.99
C ALA A 334 -4.54 -13.38 -1.18
N ILE A 335 -5.07 -12.16 -1.38
CA ILE A 335 -4.26 -10.93 -1.43
C ILE A 335 -3.49 -10.75 -0.13
N LEU A 336 -4.14 -10.92 1.02
CA LEU A 336 -3.52 -10.74 2.32
C LEU A 336 -2.39 -11.73 2.58
N CYS A 337 -2.48 -12.97 2.07
CA CYS A 337 -1.40 -13.95 2.19
C CYS A 337 -0.08 -13.45 1.59
N LEU A 338 -0.13 -12.71 0.46
CA LEU A 338 1.06 -12.08 -0.16
C LEU A 338 1.42 -10.71 0.43
N CYS A 339 0.57 -10.10 1.27
CA CYS A 339 0.80 -8.77 1.83
C CYS A 339 1.09 -8.77 3.35
N ALA A 340 0.75 -9.85 4.06
CA ALA A 340 0.76 -9.93 5.53
C ALA A 340 2.12 -9.60 6.16
N HIS A 341 3.22 -10.04 5.54
CA HIS A 341 4.58 -9.82 6.02
C HIS A 341 4.90 -8.32 6.23
N GLY A 342 4.31 -7.43 5.41
CA GLY A 342 4.48 -5.98 5.57
C GLY A 342 3.98 -5.49 6.93
N GLY A 343 2.75 -5.87 7.34
CA GLY A 343 2.19 -5.53 8.64
C GLY A 343 2.85 -6.28 9.80
N LEU A 344 3.11 -7.58 9.63
CA LEU A 344 3.71 -8.41 10.68
C LEU A 344 5.16 -8.03 11.00
N ALA A 345 5.98 -7.83 9.97
CA ALA A 345 7.42 -7.66 10.12
C ALA A 345 7.92 -6.22 9.87
N GLY A 346 7.13 -5.39 9.19
CA GLY A 346 7.43 -3.98 8.97
C GLY A 346 8.62 -3.73 8.05
N HIS A 347 8.96 -4.67 7.16
CA HIS A 347 9.96 -4.50 6.13
C HIS A 347 9.47 -3.58 5.00
N PRO A 348 10.37 -2.83 4.34
CA PRO A 348 10.00 -2.04 3.18
C PRO A 348 9.75 -2.96 1.98
N GLN A 349 8.81 -2.56 1.12
CA GLN A 349 8.46 -3.27 -0.10
C GLN A 349 8.07 -2.29 -1.20
N VAL A 350 8.59 -2.52 -2.41
CA VAL A 350 8.22 -1.82 -3.63
C VAL A 350 7.45 -2.78 -4.54
N SER A 351 6.35 -2.33 -5.13
CA SER A 351 5.71 -2.97 -6.28
C SER A 351 6.21 -2.32 -7.56
N ILE A 352 6.71 -3.11 -8.49
CA ILE A 352 7.25 -2.69 -9.78
C ILE A 352 6.27 -3.12 -10.87
N PRO A 353 5.81 -2.21 -11.75
CA PRO A 353 4.92 -2.52 -12.87
C PRO A 353 5.68 -3.19 -14.03
N GLY A 354 4.94 -3.55 -15.09
CA GLY A 354 5.52 -3.97 -16.37
C GLY A 354 5.08 -5.36 -16.82
N ALA A 355 4.33 -6.12 -16.00
CA ALA A 355 3.75 -7.40 -16.39
C ALA A 355 2.23 -7.30 -16.52
N ARG A 356 1.64 -8.17 -17.35
CA ARG A 356 0.19 -8.30 -17.53
C ARG A 356 -0.21 -9.78 -17.58
N ALA A 357 -1.18 -10.14 -16.73
CA ALA A 357 -1.87 -11.44 -16.79
C ALA A 357 -3.30 -11.18 -17.30
N GLU A 358 -3.77 -11.97 -18.25
CA GLU A 358 -5.08 -11.77 -18.89
C GLU A 358 -5.34 -10.34 -19.38
N GLY A 359 -4.30 -9.66 -19.88
CA GLY A 359 -4.37 -8.27 -20.33
C GLY A 359 -4.43 -7.21 -19.22
N ARG A 360 -4.47 -7.58 -17.95
CA ARG A 360 -4.53 -6.70 -16.79
C ARG A 360 -3.18 -6.63 -16.07
N PRO A 361 -2.79 -5.50 -15.47
CA PRO A 361 -1.51 -5.36 -14.79
C PRO A 361 -1.37 -6.31 -13.59
N VAL A 362 -0.14 -6.78 -13.38
CA VAL A 362 0.34 -7.46 -12.17
C VAL A 362 1.72 -6.92 -11.82
N GLY A 363 1.98 -6.71 -10.52
CA GLY A 363 3.24 -6.15 -10.03
C GLY A 363 4.22 -7.21 -9.54
N LEU A 364 5.51 -6.99 -9.82
CA LEU A 364 6.60 -7.70 -9.16
C LEU A 364 7.04 -6.92 -7.93
N SER A 365 7.02 -7.56 -6.77
CA SER A 365 7.47 -6.94 -5.52
C SER A 365 8.91 -7.27 -5.19
N LEU A 366 9.60 -6.28 -4.65
CA LEU A 366 10.90 -6.43 -3.99
C LEU A 366 10.81 -6.01 -2.53
N LEU A 367 11.34 -6.84 -1.63
CA LEU A 367 11.51 -6.57 -0.21
C LEU A 367 13.00 -6.43 0.11
N ALA A 368 13.33 -5.66 1.16
CA ALA A 368 14.69 -5.53 1.68
C ALA A 368 14.72 -5.51 3.21
N ALA A 369 15.91 -5.46 3.78
CA ALA A 369 16.09 -5.24 5.21
C ALA A 369 15.38 -3.96 5.66
N ARG A 370 14.95 -3.92 6.92
CA ARG A 370 14.40 -2.69 7.51
C ARG A 370 15.43 -1.56 7.42
N GLY A 371 15.01 -0.39 6.94
CA GLY A 371 15.87 0.76 6.70
C GLY A 371 16.53 0.79 5.32
N ALA A 372 16.42 -0.27 4.51
CA ALA A 372 16.98 -0.32 3.16
C ALA A 372 15.99 0.12 2.06
N ASP A 373 15.15 1.10 2.36
CA ASP A 373 14.09 1.59 1.47
C ASP A 373 14.64 2.14 0.15
N THR A 374 15.69 2.94 0.21
CA THR A 374 16.32 3.55 -0.97
C THR A 374 17.01 2.52 -1.87
N LEU A 375 17.47 1.39 -1.30
CA LEU A 375 17.98 0.27 -2.08
C LEU A 375 16.89 -0.35 -2.98
N LEU A 376 15.65 -0.44 -2.47
CA LEU A 376 14.50 -0.89 -3.26
C LEU A 376 14.15 0.09 -4.39
N VAL A 377 14.21 1.38 -4.11
CA VAL A 377 14.00 2.42 -5.13
C VAL A 377 15.08 2.34 -6.21
N ARG A 378 16.34 2.10 -5.81
CA ARG A 378 17.44 1.87 -6.77
C ARG A 378 17.22 0.63 -7.63
N ALA A 379 16.72 -0.45 -7.02
CA ALA A 379 16.38 -1.67 -7.77
C ALA A 379 15.26 -1.40 -8.79
N ALA A 380 14.23 -0.65 -8.41
CA ALA A 380 13.13 -0.28 -9.30
C ALA A 380 13.62 0.53 -10.52
N LEU A 381 14.48 1.54 -10.30
CA LEU A 381 15.15 2.28 -11.38
C LEU A 381 15.94 1.36 -12.32
N ALA A 382 16.66 0.40 -11.77
CA ALA A 382 17.48 -0.51 -12.58
C ALA A 382 16.63 -1.48 -13.42
N VAL A 383 15.46 -1.89 -12.91
CA VAL A 383 14.53 -2.79 -13.64
C VAL A 383 13.85 -2.06 -14.79
N GLU A 384 13.46 -0.80 -14.63
CA GLU A 384 12.85 -0.02 -15.70
C GLU A 384 13.84 0.31 -16.82
N ALA A 385 15.11 0.56 -16.48
CA ALA A 385 16.15 0.92 -17.43
C ALA A 385 16.73 -0.27 -18.24
N ALA A 386 16.42 -1.52 -17.84
CA ALA A 386 16.95 -2.75 -18.47
C ALA A 386 15.92 -3.40 -19.39
#